data_b5568b09cee5b88eba359f393bae4961
#
_entry.id   b5568b09cee5b88eba359f393bae4961
#
_cell.length_a   1.000
_cell.length_b   1.000
_cell.length_c   1.000
_cell.angle_alpha   90.00
_cell.angle_beta   90.00
_cell.angle_gamma   90.00
#
_symmetry.space_group_name_H-M   'P 1'
#
loop_
_entity.id
_entity.type
_entity.pdbx_description
1 polymer ?
#
loop_
_entity_poly.entity_id
_entity_poly.type
_entity_poly.pdbx_seq_one_letter_code
_entity_poly.pdbx_strand_id
1 'polypeptide(L)'
;MENTMKKVNVAFVTVLLTAGIGASSVFAQTPPEPPKSDRAQKMHERLKAADKDGDGKISRAEAAALPRIAKHFDEIDTNKDGFITKEEMKASHDKRAASRQK
;
A
#
# COMPACT_ATOMS: atom_id res chain seq x y z
N MET A 1 25.99 26.55 22.21
CA MET A 1 25.16 25.87 21.24
C MET A 1 23.73 26.04 21.66
N GLU A 2 23.22 27.14 21.21
CA GLU A 2 21.84 27.48 21.47
C GLU A 2 20.96 26.60 20.58
N ASN A 3 20.55 25.51 21.11
CA ASN A 3 19.44 24.81 20.52
C ASN A 3 18.18 25.64 20.78
N THR A 4 18.03 26.63 19.98
CA THR A 4 16.79 27.36 19.97
C THR A 4 15.75 26.40 19.42
N MET A 5 15.27 25.56 20.28
CA MET A 5 13.96 24.98 20.08
C MET A 5 13.06 26.17 19.79
N LYS A 6 12.83 26.39 18.53
CA LYS A 6 11.77 27.28 18.14
C LYS A 6 10.55 26.69 18.79
N LYS A 7 10.19 27.26 19.88
CA LYS A 7 8.87 27.09 20.42
C LYS A 7 7.98 27.45 19.27
N VAL A 8 7.45 26.46 18.64
CA VAL A 8 6.34 26.67 17.77
C VAL A 8 5.30 27.29 18.67
N ASN A 9 5.24 28.59 18.65
CA ASN A 9 4.08 29.26 19.13
C ASN A 9 2.98 28.73 18.24
N VAL A 10 2.41 27.67 18.69
CA VAL A 10 1.07 27.35 18.28
C VAL A 10 0.28 28.52 18.80
N ALA A 11 0.22 29.54 18.00
CA ALA A 11 -0.81 30.53 18.17
C ALA A 11 -2.08 29.71 18.22
N PHE A 12 -2.58 29.57 19.39
CA PHE A 12 -3.96 29.20 19.55
C PHE A 12 -4.73 30.23 18.79
N VAL A 13 -4.93 29.96 17.55
CA VAL A 13 -6.04 30.57 16.86
C VAL A 13 -7.22 30.04 17.61
N THR A 14 -7.60 30.81 18.57
CA THR A 14 -8.91 30.70 19.16
C THR A 14 -9.84 30.97 17.99
N VAL A 15 -10.13 29.97 17.23
CA VAL A 15 -11.22 30.00 16.33
C VAL A 15 -12.43 30.16 17.24
N LEU A 16 -12.84 31.38 17.35
CA LEU A 16 -14.15 31.68 17.88
C LEU A 16 -15.11 30.96 16.98
N LEU A 17 -15.50 29.79 17.37
CA LEU A 17 -16.56 29.06 16.73
C LEU A 17 -17.84 29.86 17.05
N THR A 18 -18.11 30.84 16.25
CA THR A 18 -19.48 31.28 16.15
C THR A 18 -20.23 30.06 15.66
N ALA A 19 -21.05 29.56 16.50
CA ALA A 19 -21.93 28.46 16.19
C ALA A 19 -22.80 28.83 15.00
N GLY A 20 -22.27 28.60 13.82
CA GLY A 20 -23.07 28.56 12.61
C GLY A 20 -23.86 27.28 12.66
N ILE A 21 -25.04 27.40 13.15
CA ILE A 21 -26.04 26.36 13.07
C ILE A 21 -26.20 26.02 11.59
N GLY A 22 -26.04 24.78 11.26
CA GLY A 22 -26.30 24.30 9.93
C GLY A 22 -25.13 23.64 9.23
N ALA A 23 -24.16 23.22 9.97
CA ALA A 23 -23.27 22.24 9.44
C ALA A 23 -23.99 20.90 9.33
N SER A 24 -24.73 20.77 8.28
CA SER A 24 -24.86 19.45 7.69
C SER A 24 -23.44 19.07 7.30
N SER A 25 -22.72 18.54 8.22
CA SER A 25 -21.51 17.82 7.90
C SER A 25 -21.96 16.66 7.05
N VAL A 26 -22.08 16.93 5.79
CA VAL A 26 -21.98 15.87 4.83
C VAL A 26 -20.56 15.42 4.97
N PHE A 27 -20.34 14.56 5.93
CA PHE A 27 -19.21 13.68 5.84
C PHE A 27 -19.42 12.98 4.51
N ALA A 28 -18.67 13.40 3.52
CA ALA A 28 -18.41 12.57 2.40
C ALA A 28 -17.73 11.33 3.01
N GLN A 29 -18.54 10.41 3.48
CA GLN A 29 -18.10 9.09 3.76
C GLN A 29 -17.65 8.59 2.41
N THR A 30 -16.35 8.59 2.22
CA THR A 30 -15.76 7.74 1.22
C THR A 30 -16.48 6.42 1.39
N PRO A 31 -17.17 5.91 0.35
CA PRO A 31 -17.82 4.63 0.47
C PRO A 31 -16.79 3.67 1.05
N PRO A 32 -17.12 2.86 2.04
CA PRO A 32 -16.17 1.94 2.61
C PRO A 32 -15.61 1.15 1.44
N GLU A 33 -14.32 1.33 1.19
CA GLU A 33 -13.64 0.47 0.23
C GLU A 33 -14.02 -0.96 0.63
N PRO A 34 -14.48 -1.78 -0.31
CA PRO A 34 -14.79 -3.16 0.01
C PRO A 34 -13.59 -3.73 0.74
N PRO A 35 -13.79 -4.49 1.81
CA PRO A 35 -12.68 -4.99 2.59
C PRO A 35 -11.75 -5.71 1.63
N LYS A 36 -10.63 -5.05 1.34
CA LYS A 36 -9.55 -5.68 0.60
C LYS A 36 -9.30 -6.93 1.41
N SER A 37 -9.56 -8.06 0.84
CA SER A 37 -9.55 -9.32 1.58
C SER A 37 -8.27 -9.35 2.40
N ASP A 38 -8.35 -9.71 3.67
CA ASP A 38 -7.19 -9.75 4.60
C ASP A 38 -5.98 -10.42 3.97
N ARG A 39 -6.24 -11.31 3.03
CA ARG A 39 -5.23 -11.99 2.24
C ARG A 39 -4.47 -11.05 1.30
N ALA A 40 -5.14 -10.09 0.68
CA ALA A 40 -4.50 -9.11 -0.20
C ALA A 40 -3.68 -8.11 0.62
N GLN A 41 -4.16 -7.70 1.77
CA GLN A 41 -3.42 -6.82 2.68
C GLN A 41 -2.16 -7.51 3.20
N LYS A 42 -2.29 -8.74 3.70
CA LYS A 42 -1.13 -9.54 4.14
C LYS A 42 -0.12 -9.77 3.03
N MET A 43 -0.57 -9.94 1.81
CA MET A 43 0.32 -10.06 0.66
C MET A 43 1.07 -8.76 0.40
N HIS A 44 0.38 -7.64 0.44
CA HIS A 44 0.97 -6.32 0.26
C HIS A 44 2.01 -6.01 1.35
N GLU A 45 1.72 -6.31 2.59
CA GLU A 45 2.67 -6.17 3.71
C GLU A 45 3.91 -7.03 3.53
N ARG A 46 3.73 -8.28 3.09
CA ARG A 46 4.86 -9.17 2.82
C ARG A 46 5.74 -8.69 1.67
N LEU A 47 5.14 -8.16 0.63
CA LEU A 47 5.87 -7.57 -0.49
C LEU A 47 6.65 -6.36 -0.04
N LYS A 48 6.02 -5.48 0.71
CA LYS A 48 6.66 -4.30 1.28
C LYS A 48 7.79 -4.67 2.25
N ALA A 49 7.65 -5.74 3.00
CA ALA A 49 8.70 -6.23 3.90
C ALA A 49 9.86 -6.91 3.14
N ALA A 50 9.59 -7.43 1.96
CA ALA A 50 10.59 -8.06 1.11
C ALA A 50 11.35 -7.05 0.25
N ASP A 51 10.68 -5.96 -0.13
CA ASP A 51 11.25 -4.83 -0.85
C ASP A 51 12.20 -4.07 0.09
N LYS A 52 13.48 -4.40 0.01
CA LYS A 52 14.51 -3.85 0.89
C LYS A 52 15.03 -2.50 0.44
N ASP A 53 14.99 -2.26 -0.85
CA ASP A 53 15.46 -1.02 -1.45
C ASP A 53 14.34 0.03 -1.59
N GLY A 54 13.08 -0.38 -1.41
CA GLY A 54 11.95 0.54 -1.40
C GLY A 54 11.58 1.06 -2.79
N ASP A 55 11.97 0.37 -3.85
CA ASP A 55 11.68 0.77 -5.22
C ASP A 55 10.26 0.39 -5.70
N GLY A 56 9.53 -0.36 -4.87
CA GLY A 56 8.17 -0.84 -5.16
C GLY A 56 8.12 -2.03 -6.09
N LYS A 57 9.26 -2.65 -6.36
CA LYS A 57 9.42 -3.86 -7.15
C LYS A 57 10.03 -4.96 -6.28
N ILE A 58 9.95 -6.17 -6.73
CA ILE A 58 10.60 -7.30 -6.07
C ILE A 58 11.64 -7.90 -7.01
N SER A 59 12.88 -7.70 -6.68
CA SER A 59 13.98 -8.32 -7.39
C SER A 59 14.02 -9.84 -7.13
N ARG A 60 14.76 -10.56 -7.95
CA ARG A 60 14.93 -12.00 -7.77
C ARG A 60 15.59 -12.35 -6.42
N ALA A 61 16.49 -11.50 -5.93
CA ALA A 61 17.11 -11.67 -4.63
C ALA A 61 16.12 -11.48 -3.48
N GLU A 62 15.24 -10.50 -3.60
CA GLU A 62 14.18 -10.25 -2.61
C GLU A 62 13.08 -11.30 -2.66
N ALA A 63 12.76 -11.79 -3.85
CA ALA A 63 11.81 -12.89 -4.03
C ALA A 63 12.28 -14.18 -3.34
N ALA A 64 13.57 -14.37 -3.15
CA ALA A 64 14.13 -15.51 -2.43
C ALA A 64 13.63 -15.57 -0.96
N ALA A 65 13.33 -14.43 -0.36
CA ALA A 65 12.72 -14.35 0.97
C ALA A 65 11.24 -14.78 0.97
N LEU A 66 10.63 -14.89 -0.20
CA LEU A 66 9.22 -15.23 -0.40
C LEU A 66 9.09 -16.53 -1.22
N PRO A 67 9.12 -17.70 -0.58
CA PRO A 67 9.25 -18.99 -1.29
C PRO A 67 8.18 -19.22 -2.36
N ARG A 68 6.98 -18.70 -2.17
CA ARG A 68 5.91 -18.81 -3.18
C ARG A 68 6.18 -17.96 -4.41
N ILE A 69 6.74 -16.78 -4.21
CA ILE A 69 7.08 -15.85 -5.29
C ILE A 69 8.31 -16.36 -6.00
N ALA A 70 9.32 -16.81 -5.27
CA ALA A 70 10.52 -17.40 -5.83
C ALA A 70 10.23 -18.58 -6.78
N LYS A 71 9.30 -19.47 -6.41
CA LYS A 71 8.91 -20.61 -7.24
C LYS A 71 8.20 -20.22 -8.54
N HIS A 72 7.50 -19.10 -8.53
CA HIS A 72 6.70 -18.61 -9.66
C HIS A 72 7.25 -17.32 -10.25
N PHE A 73 8.49 -16.99 -9.93
CA PHE A 73 9.10 -15.74 -10.34
C PHE A 73 8.99 -15.53 -11.86
N ASP A 74 9.44 -16.52 -12.63
CA ASP A 74 9.44 -16.45 -14.10
C ASP A 74 8.02 -16.44 -14.71
N GLU A 75 7.03 -16.90 -13.97
CA GLU A 75 5.62 -16.89 -14.38
C GLU A 75 4.96 -15.53 -14.08
N ILE A 76 5.39 -14.89 -13.02
CA ILE A 76 4.89 -13.58 -12.59
C ILE A 76 5.57 -12.47 -13.36
N ASP A 77 6.89 -12.56 -13.52
CA ASP A 77 7.72 -11.66 -14.32
C ASP A 77 7.41 -11.86 -15.80
N THR A 78 6.38 -11.19 -16.27
CA THR A 78 5.85 -11.36 -17.64
C THR A 78 6.74 -10.71 -18.68
N ASN A 79 7.38 -9.61 -18.34
CA ASN A 79 8.28 -8.87 -19.23
C ASN A 79 9.73 -9.37 -19.16
N LYS A 80 10.03 -10.23 -18.19
CA LYS A 80 11.35 -10.83 -17.97
C LYS A 80 12.47 -9.81 -17.75
N ASP A 81 12.16 -8.74 -17.05
CA ASP A 81 13.15 -7.72 -16.67
C ASP A 81 13.93 -8.07 -15.38
N GLY A 82 13.58 -9.18 -14.74
CA GLY A 82 14.20 -9.64 -13.50
C GLY A 82 13.62 -9.01 -12.24
N PHE A 83 12.53 -8.28 -12.40
CA PHE A 83 11.79 -7.65 -11.30
C PHE A 83 10.31 -7.98 -11.42
N ILE A 84 9.67 -8.16 -10.30
CA ILE A 84 8.23 -8.31 -10.25
C ILE A 84 7.62 -6.99 -9.82
N THR A 85 6.80 -6.42 -10.67
CA THR A 85 6.03 -5.22 -10.37
C THR A 85 4.71 -5.57 -9.72
N LYS A 86 4.08 -4.59 -9.11
CA LYS A 86 2.75 -4.73 -8.51
C LYS A 86 1.69 -5.12 -9.57
N GLU A 87 1.81 -4.58 -10.76
CA GLU A 87 0.93 -4.85 -11.89
C GLU A 87 1.05 -6.30 -12.35
N GLU A 88 2.26 -6.81 -12.50
CA GLU A 88 2.52 -8.21 -12.87
C GLU A 88 2.02 -9.18 -11.81
N MET A 89 2.22 -8.84 -10.56
CA MET A 89 1.70 -9.64 -9.46
C MET A 89 0.17 -9.71 -9.48
N LYS A 90 -0.49 -8.59 -9.70
CA LYS A 90 -1.94 -8.54 -9.82
C LYS A 90 -2.41 -9.37 -11.01
N ALA A 91 -1.80 -9.19 -12.18
CA ALA A 91 -2.14 -9.95 -13.39
C ALA A 91 -1.96 -11.46 -13.19
N SER A 92 -0.89 -11.87 -12.53
CA SER A 92 -0.64 -13.27 -12.18
C SER A 92 -1.71 -13.82 -11.23
N HIS A 93 -2.11 -13.03 -10.25
CA HIS A 93 -3.16 -13.41 -9.31
C HIS A 93 -4.51 -13.57 -10.01
N ASP A 94 -4.85 -12.68 -10.91
CA ASP A 94 -6.10 -12.71 -11.66
C ASP A 94 -6.15 -13.93 -12.60
N LYS A 95 -5.05 -14.26 -13.26
CA LYS A 95 -4.92 -15.48 -14.09
C LYS A 95 -5.16 -16.75 -13.26
N ARG A 96 -4.60 -16.82 -12.05
CA ARG A 96 -4.79 -17.98 -11.17
C ARG A 96 -6.20 -18.07 -10.61
N ALA A 97 -6.83 -16.93 -10.32
CA ALA A 97 -8.22 -16.90 -9.90
C ALA A 97 -9.14 -17.39 -11.01
N ALA A 98 -8.91 -16.99 -12.26
CA ALA A 98 -9.65 -17.44 -13.41
C ALA A 98 -9.50 -18.95 -13.67
N SER A 99 -8.30 -19.50 -13.48
CA SER A 99 -8.08 -20.93 -13.67
C SER A 99 -8.70 -21.82 -12.59
N ARG A 100 -9.03 -21.28 -11.44
CA ARG A 100 -9.72 -22.01 -10.36
C ARG A 100 -11.24 -22.08 -10.54
N GLN A 101 -11.79 -21.29 -11.42
CA GLN A 101 -13.24 -21.23 -11.68
C GLN A 101 -13.71 -22.21 -12.78
N LYS A 102 -12.82 -22.99 -13.32
CA LYS A 102 -13.15 -24.03 -14.31
C LYS A 102 -13.45 -25.37 -13.66
#